data_aeff7a044c09d25fe6c511b9f72c5de0
#
_entry.id   aeff7a044c09d25fe6c511b9f72c5de0
#
_cell.length_a   1.000
_cell.length_b   1.000
_cell.length_c   1.000
_cell.angle_alpha   90.00
_cell.angle_beta   90.00
_cell.angle_gamma   90.00
#
_symmetry.space_group_name_H-M   'P 1'
#
loop_
_entity.id
_entity.type
_entity.pdbx_description
1 polymer ?
#
loop_
_entity_poly.entity_id
_entity_poly.type
_entity_poly.pdbx_seq_one_letter_code
_entity_poly.pdbx_strand_id
1 'polypeptide(L)'
;MAKNILITGGAASGKSRWAVTNFSACDYVLYLRAGDVVDADTLNRIKFGNEKNGVEWDIVTGAKKDPVSYFTDHKFVIFDSLSTYTSNVINELCPDIEKMDDELRKIIERRVIADVAAMQEHIHDIQGSMIIITLETGFSVTPENRSQAIFREILGNVNQRIANTCDDVYFSASGIQFKIK
;
A
#
# COMPACT_ATOMS: atom_id res chain seq x y z
N MET A 1 -12.68 6.07 15.76
CA MET A 1 -11.72 5.02 16.17
C MET A 1 -10.65 4.93 15.11
N ALA A 2 -9.39 4.85 15.51
CA ALA A 2 -8.28 4.60 14.59
C ALA A 2 -8.54 3.31 13.81
N LYS A 3 -8.17 3.26 12.53
CA LYS A 3 -8.45 2.09 11.69
C LYS A 3 -7.38 1.87 10.64
N ASN A 4 -6.80 0.68 10.63
CA ASN A 4 -5.88 0.23 9.62
C ASN A 4 -6.59 -0.76 8.68
N ILE A 5 -6.68 -0.42 7.41
CA ILE A 5 -7.41 -1.17 6.39
C ILE A 5 -6.44 -1.64 5.32
N LEU A 6 -6.46 -2.93 5.00
CA LEU A 6 -5.73 -3.47 3.85
C LEU A 6 -6.72 -3.74 2.70
N ILE A 7 -6.40 -3.29 1.50
CA ILE A 7 -7.09 -3.72 0.29
C ILE A 7 -6.12 -4.42 -0.65
N THR A 8 -6.42 -5.67 -0.97
CA THR A 8 -5.64 -6.51 -1.88
C THR A 8 -6.46 -6.92 -3.11
N GLY A 9 -5.80 -7.42 -4.12
CA GLY A 9 -6.43 -7.90 -5.36
C GLY A 9 -5.51 -7.71 -6.57
N GLY A 10 -5.90 -8.27 -7.72
CA GLY A 10 -5.14 -8.21 -8.97
C GLY A 10 -4.88 -6.80 -9.49
N ALA A 11 -4.02 -6.67 -10.51
CA ALA A 11 -3.85 -5.42 -11.23
C ALA A 11 -5.20 -4.97 -11.82
N ALA A 12 -5.43 -3.64 -11.88
CA ALA A 12 -6.65 -3.04 -12.42
C ALA A 12 -7.97 -3.54 -11.79
N SER A 13 -7.95 -4.13 -10.58
CA SER A 13 -9.15 -4.64 -9.90
C SER A 13 -10.03 -3.57 -9.23
N GLY A 14 -9.59 -2.29 -9.23
CA GLY A 14 -10.34 -1.17 -8.65
C GLY A 14 -9.92 -0.73 -7.25
N LYS A 15 -8.80 -1.24 -6.71
CA LYS A 15 -8.31 -0.93 -5.35
C LYS A 15 -8.10 0.56 -5.09
N SER A 16 -7.31 1.24 -5.94
CA SER A 16 -7.01 2.68 -5.76
C SER A 16 -8.29 3.52 -5.90
N ARG A 17 -9.16 3.16 -6.86
CA ARG A 17 -10.47 3.80 -6.98
C ARG A 17 -11.29 3.68 -5.70
N TRP A 18 -11.36 2.49 -5.11
CA TRP A 18 -12.10 2.26 -3.88
C TRP A 18 -11.49 3.05 -2.71
N ALA A 19 -10.16 3.03 -2.55
CA ALA A 19 -9.48 3.77 -1.49
C ALA A 19 -9.77 5.27 -1.56
N VAL A 20 -9.65 5.89 -2.75
CA VAL A 20 -9.97 7.31 -2.97
C VAL A 20 -11.45 7.59 -2.66
N THR A 21 -12.37 6.73 -3.10
CA THR A 21 -13.80 6.91 -2.84
C THR A 21 -14.12 6.82 -1.34
N ASN A 22 -13.44 5.94 -0.61
CA ASN A 22 -13.67 5.72 0.82
C ASN A 22 -13.37 6.97 1.67
N PHE A 23 -12.33 7.72 1.32
CA PHE A 23 -11.96 8.96 2.01
C PHE A 23 -12.41 10.23 1.28
N SER A 24 -13.21 10.14 0.23
CA SER A 24 -13.56 11.28 -0.62
C SER A 24 -14.23 12.45 0.12
N ALA A 25 -14.88 12.21 1.25
CA ALA A 25 -15.48 13.23 2.11
C ALA A 25 -14.59 13.65 3.28
N CYS A 26 -13.40 13.06 3.42
CA CYS A 26 -12.44 13.43 4.44
C CYS A 26 -11.58 14.59 3.95
N ASP A 27 -11.37 15.57 4.81
CA ASP A 27 -10.44 16.66 4.56
C ASP A 27 -9.03 16.29 5.00
N TYR A 28 -8.03 16.91 4.39
CA TYR A 28 -6.63 16.77 4.75
C TYR A 28 -6.14 15.31 4.72
N VAL A 29 -6.46 14.61 3.62
CA VAL A 29 -6.00 13.24 3.38
C VAL A 29 -4.62 13.28 2.73
N LEU A 30 -3.69 12.45 3.22
CA LEU A 30 -2.43 12.18 2.54
C LEU A 30 -2.59 11.01 1.58
N TYR A 31 -2.44 11.26 0.28
CA TYR A 31 -2.24 10.21 -0.72
C TYR A 31 -0.74 10.00 -0.92
N LEU A 32 -0.20 8.96 -0.29
CA LEU A 32 1.23 8.66 -0.28
C LEU A 32 1.54 7.55 -1.30
N ARG A 33 2.22 7.91 -2.38
CA ARG A 33 2.63 6.99 -3.44
C ARG A 33 4.06 6.51 -3.23
N ALA A 34 4.26 5.19 -3.14
CA ALA A 34 5.60 4.58 -3.08
C ALA A 34 6.35 4.64 -4.43
N GLY A 35 5.64 4.82 -5.54
CA GLY A 35 6.20 5.06 -6.87
C GLY A 35 6.38 6.54 -7.18
N ASP A 36 7.06 6.84 -8.28
CA ASP A 36 7.40 8.23 -8.66
C ASP A 36 6.24 8.98 -9.32
N VAL A 37 5.19 8.27 -9.76
CA VAL A 37 4.07 8.86 -10.51
C VAL A 37 2.74 8.28 -10.04
N VAL A 38 1.75 9.15 -9.86
CA VAL A 38 0.33 8.76 -9.72
C VAL A 38 -0.31 8.80 -11.11
N ASP A 39 -1.09 7.78 -11.44
CA ASP A 39 -1.78 7.73 -12.73
C ASP A 39 -2.86 8.83 -12.87
N ALA A 40 -3.10 9.25 -14.12
CA ALA A 40 -4.00 10.37 -14.41
C ALA A 40 -5.46 10.11 -13.96
N ASP A 41 -5.93 8.86 -14.00
CA ASP A 41 -7.28 8.51 -13.56
C ASP A 41 -7.43 8.72 -12.04
N THR A 42 -6.45 8.28 -11.26
CA THR A 42 -6.40 8.50 -9.81
C THR A 42 -6.34 10.00 -9.46
N LEU A 43 -5.45 10.77 -10.13
CA LEU A 43 -5.36 12.22 -9.92
C LEU A 43 -6.68 12.93 -10.23
N ASN A 44 -7.32 12.59 -11.35
CA ASN A 44 -8.62 13.18 -11.73
C ASN A 44 -9.72 12.82 -10.72
N ARG A 45 -9.71 11.61 -10.15
CA ARG A 45 -10.67 11.20 -9.11
C ARG A 45 -10.49 11.98 -7.82
N ILE A 46 -9.24 12.17 -7.38
CA ILE A 46 -8.92 12.97 -6.19
C ILE A 46 -9.39 14.40 -6.43
N LYS A 47 -9.01 15.02 -7.54
CA LYS A 47 -9.40 16.40 -7.89
C LYS A 47 -10.92 16.56 -7.91
N PHE A 48 -11.63 15.68 -8.62
CA PHE A 48 -13.09 15.71 -8.68
C PHE A 48 -13.74 15.52 -7.29
N GLY A 49 -13.20 14.62 -6.48
CA GLY A 49 -13.66 14.39 -5.10
C GLY A 49 -13.48 15.64 -4.23
N ASN A 50 -12.31 16.27 -4.30
CA ASN A 50 -11.99 17.49 -3.57
C ASN A 50 -12.93 18.65 -3.96
N GLU A 51 -13.10 18.90 -5.26
CA GLU A 51 -14.01 19.92 -5.77
C GLU A 51 -15.46 19.67 -5.35
N LYS A 52 -15.94 18.42 -5.45
CA LYS A 52 -17.31 18.05 -5.12
C LYS A 52 -17.63 18.20 -3.62
N ASN A 53 -16.68 17.85 -2.76
CA ASN A 53 -16.89 17.79 -1.31
C ASN A 53 -16.32 19.01 -0.56
N GLY A 54 -15.62 19.92 -1.25
CA GLY A 54 -15.00 21.10 -0.64
C GLY A 54 -13.87 20.75 0.33
N VAL A 55 -13.08 19.74 0.00
CA VAL A 55 -11.95 19.21 0.80
C VAL A 55 -10.63 19.36 0.02
N GLU A 56 -9.50 19.27 0.73
CA GLU A 56 -8.18 19.34 0.11
C GLU A 56 -7.31 18.15 0.57
N TRP A 57 -6.60 17.55 -0.38
CA TRP A 57 -5.72 16.40 -0.16
C TRP A 57 -4.29 16.71 -0.54
N ASP A 58 -3.35 16.22 0.25
CA ASP A 58 -1.94 16.24 -0.09
C ASP A 58 -1.57 14.98 -0.87
N ILE A 59 -0.85 15.17 -1.99
CA ILE A 59 -0.35 14.09 -2.84
C ILE A 59 1.17 14.09 -2.81
N VAL A 60 1.76 13.03 -2.27
CA VAL A 60 3.20 12.84 -2.19
C VAL A 60 3.59 11.60 -2.97
N THR A 61 4.62 11.71 -3.81
CA THR A 61 5.17 10.60 -4.60
C THR A 61 6.61 10.30 -4.20
N GLY A 62 7.12 9.12 -4.58
CA GLY A 62 8.50 8.74 -4.32
C GLY A 62 8.80 8.36 -2.87
N ALA A 63 7.80 7.94 -2.11
CA ALA A 63 7.98 7.45 -0.73
C ALA A 63 8.68 6.07 -0.73
N LYS A 64 9.97 6.05 -1.08
CA LYS A 64 10.77 4.83 -1.25
C LYS A 64 11.40 4.34 0.05
N LYS A 65 11.55 5.23 1.03
CA LYS A 65 12.16 4.95 2.34
C LYS A 65 11.38 5.68 3.43
N ASP A 66 11.34 5.08 4.62
CA ASP A 66 10.74 5.67 5.81
C ASP A 66 9.38 6.36 5.53
N PRO A 67 8.37 5.58 5.09
CA PRO A 67 7.11 6.17 4.65
C PRO A 67 6.36 6.91 5.77
N VAL A 68 6.59 6.57 7.04
CA VAL A 68 5.94 7.24 8.17
C VAL A 68 6.41 8.71 8.32
N SER A 69 7.61 9.04 7.87
CA SER A 69 8.14 10.42 7.94
C SER A 69 7.32 11.44 7.13
N TYR A 70 6.48 10.99 6.21
CA TYR A 70 5.59 11.83 5.41
C TYR A 70 4.24 12.11 6.08
N PHE A 71 3.90 11.44 7.20
CA PHE A 71 2.53 11.48 7.73
C PHE A 71 2.15 12.81 8.37
N THR A 72 3.09 13.57 8.91
CA THR A 72 2.85 14.86 9.56
C THR A 72 1.56 14.85 10.44
N ASP A 73 0.60 15.76 10.19
CA ASP A 73 -0.66 15.88 10.95
C ASP A 73 -1.86 15.18 10.28
N HIS A 74 -1.62 14.41 9.22
CA HIS A 74 -2.68 13.75 8.46
C HIS A 74 -3.31 12.60 9.24
N LYS A 75 -4.61 12.74 9.56
CA LYS A 75 -5.40 11.68 10.20
C LYS A 75 -5.89 10.62 9.23
N PHE A 76 -5.89 10.92 7.94
CA PHE A 76 -6.32 10.00 6.89
C PHE A 76 -5.18 9.81 5.90
N VAL A 77 -4.77 8.56 5.70
CA VAL A 77 -3.65 8.23 4.81
C VAL A 77 -4.07 7.13 3.85
N ILE A 78 -3.75 7.29 2.57
CA ILE A 78 -3.79 6.22 1.58
C ILE A 78 -2.36 5.90 1.17
N PHE A 79 -1.88 4.70 1.48
CA PHE A 79 -0.57 4.22 1.07
C PHE A 79 -0.66 3.39 -0.20
N ASP A 80 -0.27 3.95 -1.32
CA ASP A 80 -0.32 3.32 -2.65
C ASP A 80 1.11 3.16 -3.24
N SER A 81 1.70 1.98 -3.20
CA SER A 81 1.21 0.74 -2.67
C SER A 81 2.32 -0.02 -1.92
N LEU A 82 1.90 -0.88 -1.00
CA LEU A 82 2.80 -1.81 -0.31
C LEU A 82 3.60 -2.67 -1.30
N SER A 83 2.98 -3.13 -2.40
CA SER A 83 3.66 -3.91 -3.44
C SER A 83 4.78 -3.12 -4.13
N THR A 84 4.56 -1.83 -4.46
CA THR A 84 5.61 -0.95 -5.00
C THR A 84 6.70 -0.69 -3.97
N TYR A 85 6.31 -0.44 -2.72
CA TYR A 85 7.25 -0.25 -1.61
C TYR A 85 8.13 -1.49 -1.40
N THR A 86 7.54 -2.69 -1.36
CA THR A 86 8.28 -3.96 -1.29
C THR A 86 9.30 -4.09 -2.42
N SER A 87 8.90 -3.75 -3.66
CA SER A 87 9.83 -3.74 -4.80
C SER A 87 11.00 -2.76 -4.61
N ASN A 88 10.72 -1.56 -4.07
CA ASN A 88 11.77 -0.57 -3.78
C ASN A 88 12.77 -1.10 -2.73
N VAL A 89 12.28 -1.73 -1.65
CA VAL A 89 13.15 -2.32 -0.62
C VAL A 89 13.98 -3.49 -1.18
N ILE A 90 13.38 -4.34 -2.03
CA ILE A 90 14.13 -5.40 -2.74
C ILE A 90 15.26 -4.79 -3.56
N ASN A 91 14.96 -3.79 -4.40
CA ASN A 91 15.96 -3.15 -5.25
C ASN A 91 17.06 -2.42 -4.45
N GLU A 92 16.72 -1.86 -3.28
CA GLU A 92 17.67 -1.21 -2.39
C GLU A 92 18.65 -2.21 -1.76
N LEU A 93 18.12 -3.31 -1.21
CA LEU A 93 18.92 -4.28 -0.45
C LEU A 93 19.54 -5.38 -1.32
N CYS A 94 18.97 -5.66 -2.49
CA CYS A 94 19.44 -6.67 -3.43
C CYS A 94 19.34 -6.16 -4.88
N PRO A 95 20.21 -5.25 -5.32
CA PRO A 95 20.22 -4.76 -6.70
C PRO A 95 20.43 -5.87 -7.75
N ASP A 96 21.13 -6.93 -7.37
CA ASP A 96 21.36 -8.12 -8.19
C ASP A 96 20.53 -9.29 -7.62
N ILE A 97 19.37 -9.54 -8.20
CA ILE A 97 18.41 -10.54 -7.73
C ILE A 97 18.97 -11.97 -7.75
N GLU A 98 20.00 -12.23 -8.56
CA GLU A 98 20.66 -13.54 -8.60
C GLU A 98 21.43 -13.85 -7.30
N LYS A 99 21.77 -12.83 -6.53
CA LYS A 99 22.41 -12.94 -5.21
C LYS A 99 21.43 -13.07 -4.06
N MET A 100 20.13 -13.09 -4.34
CA MET A 100 19.11 -13.26 -3.30
C MET A 100 19.21 -14.66 -2.69
N ASP A 101 19.44 -14.69 -1.39
CA ASP A 101 19.36 -15.88 -0.56
C ASP A 101 18.21 -15.81 0.45
N ASP A 102 18.01 -16.87 1.21
CA ASP A 102 16.90 -16.97 2.17
C ASP A 102 17.06 -16.01 3.35
N GLU A 103 18.29 -15.68 3.75
CA GLU A 103 18.50 -14.73 4.85
C GLU A 103 18.19 -13.30 4.41
N LEU A 104 18.62 -12.92 3.22
CA LEU A 104 18.32 -11.60 2.65
C LEU A 104 16.82 -11.42 2.40
N ARG A 105 16.10 -12.47 1.96
CA ARG A 105 14.62 -12.45 1.88
C ARG A 105 13.99 -12.12 3.22
N LYS A 106 14.39 -12.79 4.29
CA LYS A 106 13.88 -12.53 5.64
C LYS A 106 14.21 -11.11 6.13
N ILE A 107 15.38 -10.58 5.78
CA ILE A 107 15.76 -9.20 6.11
C ILE A 107 14.81 -8.22 5.40
N ILE A 108 14.56 -8.41 4.11
CA ILE A 108 13.65 -7.58 3.32
C ILE A 108 12.23 -7.63 3.90
N GLU A 109 11.69 -8.84 4.15
CA GLU A 109 10.36 -9.01 4.75
C GLU A 109 10.25 -8.28 6.09
N ARG A 110 11.22 -8.48 6.99
CA ARG A 110 11.26 -7.81 8.31
C ARG A 110 11.28 -6.29 8.17
N ARG A 111 12.08 -5.76 7.22
CA ARG A 111 12.17 -4.31 6.98
C ARG A 111 10.81 -3.76 6.54
N VAL A 112 10.17 -4.35 5.53
CA VAL A 112 8.87 -3.89 5.04
C VAL A 112 7.81 -3.98 6.13
N ILE A 113 7.77 -5.08 6.90
CA ILE A 113 6.82 -5.26 8.00
C ILE A 113 7.05 -4.23 9.10
N ALA A 114 8.30 -3.94 9.46
CA ALA A 114 8.64 -2.93 10.48
C ALA A 114 8.21 -1.52 10.05
N ASP A 115 8.46 -1.15 8.79
CA ASP A 115 8.08 0.16 8.27
C ASP A 115 6.55 0.32 8.24
N VAL A 116 5.80 -0.73 7.87
CA VAL A 116 4.32 -0.71 7.94
C VAL A 116 3.82 -0.67 9.38
N ALA A 117 4.45 -1.41 10.29
CA ALA A 117 4.09 -1.37 11.71
C ALA A 117 4.27 0.04 12.30
N ALA A 118 5.34 0.75 11.95
CA ALA A 118 5.55 2.14 12.35
C ALA A 118 4.45 3.07 11.81
N MET A 119 4.01 2.88 10.56
CA MET A 119 2.86 3.62 10.01
C MET A 119 1.57 3.32 10.79
N GLN A 120 1.29 2.05 11.10
CA GLN A 120 0.09 1.63 11.82
C GLN A 120 0.09 2.18 13.25
N GLU A 121 1.23 2.18 13.94
CA GLU A 121 1.40 2.73 15.28
C GLU A 121 1.14 4.24 15.27
N HIS A 122 1.74 4.98 14.35
CA HIS A 122 1.49 6.42 14.20
C HIS A 122 -0.01 6.72 14.00
N ILE A 123 -0.68 6.02 13.10
CA ILE A 123 -2.12 6.17 12.85
C ILE A 123 -2.95 5.88 14.10
N HIS A 124 -2.56 4.88 14.89
CA HIS A 124 -3.21 4.57 16.15
C HIS A 124 -3.06 5.72 17.16
N ASP A 125 -1.84 6.26 17.30
CA ASP A 125 -1.52 7.31 18.27
C ASP A 125 -2.30 8.60 18.01
N ILE A 126 -2.46 8.97 16.73
CA ILE A 126 -3.22 10.16 16.33
C ILE A 126 -4.73 9.92 16.16
N GLN A 127 -5.20 8.70 16.47
CA GLN A 127 -6.61 8.30 16.28
C GLN A 127 -7.09 8.48 14.82
N GLY A 128 -6.20 8.22 13.87
CA GLY A 128 -6.43 8.35 12.44
C GLY A 128 -6.95 7.08 11.77
N SER A 129 -6.97 7.08 10.44
CA SER A 129 -7.30 5.89 9.64
C SER A 129 -6.41 5.81 8.40
N MET A 130 -5.94 4.60 8.09
CA MET A 130 -5.08 4.35 6.94
C MET A 130 -5.62 3.24 6.06
N ILE A 131 -5.56 3.44 4.74
CA ILE A 131 -5.81 2.39 3.75
C ILE A 131 -4.49 2.04 3.10
N ILE A 132 -4.09 0.77 3.22
CA ILE A 132 -2.90 0.20 2.57
C ILE A 132 -3.36 -0.56 1.33
N ILE A 133 -2.85 -0.16 0.15
CA ILE A 133 -3.14 -0.83 -1.12
C ILE A 133 -2.02 -1.80 -1.43
N THR A 134 -2.36 -3.04 -1.82
CA THR A 134 -1.38 -4.04 -2.23
C THR A 134 -1.87 -4.87 -3.41
N LEU A 135 -0.95 -5.57 -4.08
CA LEU A 135 -1.27 -6.56 -5.10
C LEU A 135 -1.43 -7.95 -4.46
N GLU A 136 -2.42 -8.69 -4.96
CA GLU A 136 -2.47 -10.14 -4.75
C GLU A 136 -1.81 -10.84 -5.95
N THR A 137 -0.65 -11.42 -5.70
CA THR A 137 0.13 -12.11 -6.73
C THR A 137 -0.05 -13.63 -6.72
N GLY A 138 -0.68 -14.16 -5.66
CA GLY A 138 -0.89 -15.60 -5.47
C GLY A 138 -1.82 -16.24 -6.52
N PHE A 139 -2.77 -15.46 -7.06
CA PHE A 139 -3.72 -15.92 -8.09
C PHE A 139 -3.23 -15.74 -9.53
N SER A 140 -2.02 -15.21 -9.72
CA SER A 140 -1.44 -15.05 -11.05
C SER A 140 -0.80 -16.35 -11.56
N VAL A 141 -0.53 -16.38 -12.89
CA VAL A 141 0.23 -17.47 -13.52
C VAL A 141 1.58 -17.64 -12.81
N THR A 142 2.06 -18.87 -12.74
CA THR A 142 3.38 -19.16 -12.16
C THR A 142 4.46 -18.35 -12.88
N PRO A 143 5.28 -17.58 -12.17
CA PRO A 143 6.33 -16.79 -12.78
C PRO A 143 7.34 -17.66 -13.52
N GLU A 144 7.71 -17.25 -14.72
CA GLU A 144 8.72 -17.94 -15.52
C GLU A 144 10.16 -17.57 -15.13
N ASN A 145 10.34 -16.37 -14.54
CA ASN A 145 11.66 -15.92 -14.12
C ASN A 145 11.80 -15.83 -12.60
N ARG A 146 13.05 -15.96 -12.15
CA ARG A 146 13.42 -15.98 -10.73
C ARG A 146 13.03 -14.69 -10.00
N SER A 147 13.22 -13.54 -10.63
CA SER A 147 12.92 -12.24 -10.04
C SER A 147 11.44 -12.11 -9.66
N GLN A 148 10.55 -12.48 -10.59
CA GLN A 148 9.12 -12.46 -10.33
C GLN A 148 8.70 -13.48 -9.27
N ALA A 149 9.33 -14.66 -9.25
CA ALA A 149 9.07 -15.69 -8.25
C ALA A 149 9.44 -15.21 -6.84
N ILE A 150 10.62 -14.60 -6.68
CA ILE A 150 11.10 -14.02 -5.43
C ILE A 150 10.18 -12.89 -4.97
N PHE A 151 9.84 -11.94 -5.86
CA PHE A 151 8.92 -10.85 -5.54
C PHE A 151 7.55 -11.37 -5.06
N ARG A 152 7.00 -12.37 -5.79
CA ARG A 152 5.72 -13.00 -5.43
C ARG A 152 5.75 -13.61 -4.03
N GLU A 153 6.83 -14.32 -3.70
CA GLU A 153 7.00 -14.97 -2.41
C GLU A 153 7.12 -13.94 -1.28
N ILE A 154 8.03 -12.96 -1.41
CA ILE A 154 8.23 -11.91 -0.41
C ILE A 154 6.93 -11.12 -0.21
N LEU A 155 6.29 -10.66 -1.29
CA LEU A 155 5.05 -9.89 -1.18
C LEU A 155 3.92 -10.71 -0.55
N GLY A 156 3.80 -11.99 -0.89
CA GLY A 156 2.80 -12.89 -0.29
C GLY A 156 2.99 -13.03 1.22
N ASN A 157 4.23 -13.21 1.68
CA ASN A 157 4.56 -13.31 3.11
C ASN A 157 4.28 -11.97 3.83
N VAL A 158 4.66 -10.85 3.23
CA VAL A 158 4.37 -9.50 3.74
C VAL A 158 2.85 -9.28 3.83
N ASN A 159 2.09 -9.56 2.77
CA ASN A 159 0.64 -9.39 2.74
C ASN A 159 -0.05 -10.16 3.87
N GLN A 160 0.34 -11.42 4.13
CA GLN A 160 -0.20 -12.22 5.21
C GLN A 160 0.05 -11.57 6.59
N ARG A 161 1.26 -11.06 6.82
CA ARG A 161 1.60 -10.40 8.09
C ARG A 161 0.82 -9.11 8.29
N ILE A 162 0.73 -8.27 7.25
CA ILE A 162 0.01 -7.00 7.33
C ILE A 162 -1.51 -7.23 7.45
N ALA A 163 -2.07 -8.22 6.75
CA ALA A 163 -3.49 -8.58 6.91
C ALA A 163 -3.84 -8.97 8.35
N ASN A 164 -2.91 -9.64 9.05
CA ASN A 164 -3.12 -10.01 10.47
C ASN A 164 -3.14 -8.80 11.41
N THR A 165 -2.41 -7.73 11.11
CA THR A 165 -2.33 -6.52 11.94
C THR A 165 -3.38 -5.46 11.59
N CYS A 166 -4.01 -5.53 10.41
CA CYS A 166 -5.08 -4.63 10.01
C CYS A 166 -6.41 -4.97 10.68
N ASP A 167 -7.24 -3.95 10.94
CA ASP A 167 -8.59 -4.09 11.51
C ASP A 167 -9.56 -4.67 10.50
N ASP A 168 -9.48 -4.20 9.26
CA ASP A 168 -10.29 -4.67 8.13
C ASP A 168 -9.39 -5.10 6.97
N VAL A 169 -9.80 -6.15 6.28
CA VAL A 169 -9.16 -6.59 5.04
C VAL A 169 -10.20 -6.75 3.95
N TYR A 170 -9.94 -6.13 2.80
CA TYR A 170 -10.79 -6.22 1.62
C TYR A 170 -10.07 -6.90 0.46
N PHE A 171 -10.80 -7.73 -0.27
CA PHE A 171 -10.37 -8.28 -1.55
C PHE A 171 -11.12 -7.58 -2.68
N SER A 172 -10.38 -7.09 -3.70
CA SER A 172 -10.95 -6.39 -4.85
C SER A 172 -10.83 -7.25 -6.10
N ALA A 173 -11.98 -7.53 -6.73
CA ALA A 173 -12.08 -8.26 -7.99
C ALA A 173 -13.08 -7.56 -8.92
N SER A 174 -12.68 -7.27 -10.16
CA SER A 174 -13.56 -6.68 -11.18
C SER A 174 -14.32 -5.42 -10.73
N GLY A 175 -13.68 -4.58 -9.90
CA GLY A 175 -14.28 -3.36 -9.37
C GLY A 175 -15.21 -3.55 -8.16
N ILE A 176 -15.38 -4.80 -7.69
CA ILE A 176 -16.20 -5.13 -6.52
C ILE A 176 -15.26 -5.47 -5.36
N GLN A 177 -15.56 -4.95 -4.17
CA GLN A 177 -14.77 -5.20 -2.97
C GLN A 177 -15.54 -6.09 -2.00
N PHE A 178 -14.87 -7.14 -1.55
CA PHE A 178 -15.37 -8.06 -0.54
C PHE A 178 -14.60 -7.86 0.75
N LYS A 179 -15.28 -7.59 1.85
CA LYS A 179 -14.66 -7.62 3.17
C LYS A 179 -14.42 -9.08 3.56
N ILE A 180 -13.16 -9.42 3.85
CA ILE A 180 -12.73 -10.79 4.23
C ILE A 180 -12.25 -10.89 5.67
N LYS A 181 -12.03 -9.75 6.32
CA LYS A 181 -11.77 -9.62 7.77
C LYS A 181 -12.43 -8.37 8.31
#